data_6a6c4b0e279b9dac872e10dd27a87750
#
_entry.id   6a6c4b0e279b9dac872e10dd27a87750
#
_cell.length_a   1.000
_cell.length_b   1.000
_cell.length_c   1.000
_cell.angle_alpha   90.00
_cell.angle_beta   90.00
_cell.angle_gamma   90.00
#
_symmetry.space_group_name_H-M   'P 1'
#
loop_
_entity.id
_entity.type
_entity.pdbx_description
1 polymer ?
#
loop_
_entity_poly.entity_id
_entity_poly.type
_entity_poly.pdbx_seq_one_letter_code
_entity_poly.pdbx_strand_id
1 'polypeptide(L)'
;SYIWLYYMTHFPELPLRIYNGGIGGDCASHMVFRFDSDIKIKKPTYLVCSFGMNDSGYDGYNKPGYDKYANKQVEYANTEFGKLQQQILADKKIKNVVLLGSSPYDENVKLEGVETLHGKNETIKRIIEMQAEVAQKRGWGFVNFNTVMCELNKEIQQSDSTATFCGGDRIHPDKDGHMVMAYLFLKAQGLAGKEVAYFHINATNRKAMEERNCRITHIKNENDTISFSYLSRSLPFPVDTIPRWGTKGTARDAVRQVPFMQEMNQEIMKVTD
;
A
#
# COMPACT_ATOMS: atom_id res chain seq x y z
N SER A 1 -3.18 -7.97 6.49
CA SER A 1 -2.94 -6.79 5.64
C SER A 1 -2.53 -5.60 6.50
N TYR A 2 -1.46 -4.87 6.11
CA TYR A 2 -0.97 -3.68 6.82
C TYR A 2 -2.02 -2.55 6.82
N ILE A 3 -2.79 -2.40 5.74
CA ILE A 3 -3.87 -1.42 5.66
C ILE A 3 -4.94 -1.70 6.74
N TRP A 4 -5.37 -2.95 6.87
CA TRP A 4 -6.33 -3.34 7.91
C TRP A 4 -5.78 -3.07 9.31
N LEU A 5 -4.52 -3.44 9.56
CA LEU A 5 -3.86 -3.24 10.85
C LEU A 5 -3.75 -1.75 11.19
N TYR A 6 -3.41 -0.90 10.22
CA TYR A 6 -3.38 0.55 10.40
C TYR A 6 -4.74 1.11 10.86
N TYR A 7 -5.81 0.74 10.16
CA TYR A 7 -7.14 1.20 10.56
C TYR A 7 -7.56 0.69 11.94
N MET A 8 -7.26 -0.56 12.27
CA MET A 8 -7.59 -1.15 13.57
C MET A 8 -6.83 -0.51 14.73
N THR A 9 -5.60 -0.08 14.49
CA THR A 9 -4.79 0.57 15.54
C THR A 9 -5.08 2.06 15.66
N HIS A 10 -5.22 2.78 14.55
CA HIS A 10 -5.39 4.24 14.55
C HIS A 10 -6.84 4.70 14.72
N PHE A 11 -7.79 3.92 14.23
CA PHE A 11 -9.21 4.27 14.20
C PHE A 11 -10.10 3.13 14.73
N PRO A 12 -9.88 2.65 15.97
CA PRO A 12 -10.58 1.47 16.49
C PRO A 12 -12.10 1.67 16.59
N GLU A 13 -12.57 2.92 16.66
CA GLU A 13 -14.00 3.26 16.73
C GLU A 13 -14.70 3.24 15.35
N LEU A 14 -13.94 3.17 14.25
CA LEU A 14 -14.56 3.13 12.93
C LEU A 14 -15.15 1.74 12.63
N PRO A 15 -16.45 1.66 12.27
CA PRO A 15 -17.10 0.39 11.96
C PRO A 15 -16.69 -0.12 10.55
N LEU A 16 -15.39 -0.32 10.32
CA LEU A 16 -14.85 -0.79 9.04
C LEU A 16 -14.82 -2.31 8.96
N ARG A 17 -15.24 -2.83 7.80
CA ARG A 17 -15.04 -4.21 7.41
C ARG A 17 -14.22 -4.25 6.13
N ILE A 18 -12.96 -4.69 6.24
CA ILE A 18 -12.05 -4.80 5.09
C ILE A 18 -11.96 -6.29 4.70
N TYR A 19 -12.32 -6.57 3.45
CA TYR A 19 -12.22 -7.91 2.87
C TYR A 19 -11.04 -7.95 1.89
N ASN A 20 -10.21 -8.97 2.02
CA ASN A 20 -9.24 -9.27 0.97
C ASN A 20 -9.94 -10.11 -0.10
N GLY A 21 -10.13 -9.53 -1.27
CA GLY A 21 -10.68 -10.18 -2.45
C GLY A 21 -9.61 -10.59 -3.48
N GLY A 22 -8.32 -10.41 -3.18
CA GLY A 22 -7.22 -10.77 -4.07
C GLY A 22 -6.99 -12.28 -4.13
N ILE A 23 -6.74 -12.79 -5.33
CA ILE A 23 -6.34 -14.17 -5.58
C ILE A 23 -5.00 -14.14 -6.34
N GLY A 24 -4.06 -15.01 -5.92
CA GLY A 24 -2.78 -15.15 -6.61
C GLY A 24 -2.96 -15.57 -8.07
N GLY A 25 -2.23 -14.94 -8.99
CA GLY A 25 -2.35 -15.23 -10.42
C GLY A 25 -3.50 -14.52 -11.15
N ASP A 26 -4.33 -13.74 -10.45
CA ASP A 26 -5.43 -13.00 -11.07
C ASP A 26 -4.96 -11.95 -12.10
N CYS A 27 -5.81 -11.75 -13.09
CA CYS A 27 -5.75 -10.69 -14.08
C CYS A 27 -7.16 -10.07 -14.27
N ALA A 28 -7.30 -9.04 -15.09
CA ALA A 28 -8.57 -8.35 -15.31
C ALA A 28 -9.70 -9.30 -15.74
N SER A 29 -9.43 -10.29 -16.61
CA SER A 29 -10.43 -11.27 -17.04
C SER A 29 -10.92 -12.18 -15.91
N HIS A 30 -10.05 -12.60 -15.02
CA HIS A 30 -10.45 -13.39 -13.84
C HIS A 30 -11.28 -12.55 -12.86
N MET A 31 -10.92 -11.27 -12.68
CA MET A 31 -11.73 -10.35 -11.87
C MET A 31 -13.13 -10.18 -12.43
N VAL A 32 -13.30 -10.08 -13.76
CA VAL A 32 -14.62 -10.07 -14.44
C VAL A 32 -15.39 -11.34 -14.14
N PHE A 33 -14.75 -12.49 -14.30
CA PHE A 33 -15.38 -13.79 -14.12
C PHE A 33 -15.95 -13.99 -12.70
N ARG A 34 -15.20 -13.58 -11.67
CA ARG A 34 -15.56 -13.80 -10.28
C ARG A 34 -16.21 -12.60 -9.56
N PHE A 35 -16.46 -11.50 -10.28
CA PHE A 35 -16.97 -10.27 -9.67
C PHE A 35 -18.28 -10.50 -8.90
N ASP A 36 -19.24 -11.19 -9.48
CA ASP A 36 -20.54 -11.41 -8.85
C ASP A 36 -20.45 -12.40 -7.66
N SER A 37 -19.68 -13.48 -7.81
CA SER A 37 -19.56 -14.53 -6.78
C SER A 37 -18.72 -14.11 -5.57
N ASP A 38 -17.67 -13.33 -5.77
CA ASP A 38 -16.66 -13.08 -4.73
C ASP A 38 -16.73 -11.66 -4.16
N ILE A 39 -17.05 -10.68 -5.01
CA ILE A 39 -16.98 -9.27 -4.64
C ILE A 39 -18.38 -8.72 -4.32
N LYS A 40 -19.30 -8.81 -5.25
CA LYS A 40 -20.66 -8.25 -5.13
C LYS A 40 -21.44 -8.82 -3.94
N ILE A 41 -21.25 -10.12 -3.61
CA ILE A 41 -21.87 -10.75 -2.43
C ILE A 41 -21.44 -10.12 -1.11
N LYS A 42 -20.25 -9.51 -1.04
CA LYS A 42 -19.75 -8.79 0.14
C LYS A 42 -20.40 -7.41 0.29
N LYS A 43 -21.15 -6.96 -0.71
CA LYS A 43 -21.82 -5.65 -0.74
C LYS A 43 -20.88 -4.48 -0.43
N PRO A 44 -19.73 -4.37 -1.12
CA PRO A 44 -18.76 -3.32 -0.83
C PRO A 44 -19.34 -1.94 -1.12
N THR A 45 -19.02 -0.96 -0.28
CA THR A 45 -19.29 0.47 -0.55
C THR A 45 -18.04 1.18 -1.07
N TYR A 46 -16.88 0.62 -0.81
CA TYR A 46 -15.57 1.07 -1.28
C TYR A 46 -14.85 -0.11 -1.92
N LEU A 47 -14.46 0.02 -3.17
CA LEU A 47 -13.79 -1.02 -3.93
C LEU A 47 -12.39 -0.58 -4.31
N VAL A 48 -11.42 -1.46 -4.05
CA VAL A 48 -10.03 -1.28 -4.46
C VAL A 48 -9.69 -2.39 -5.45
N CYS A 49 -9.20 -2.01 -6.64
CA CYS A 49 -8.84 -2.94 -7.70
C CYS A 49 -7.36 -2.79 -8.07
N SER A 50 -6.65 -3.90 -8.18
CA SER A 50 -5.28 -3.96 -8.66
C SER A 50 -5.12 -5.12 -9.64
N PHE A 51 -4.58 -4.84 -10.81
CA PHE A 51 -4.22 -5.83 -11.84
C PHE A 51 -3.08 -5.26 -12.71
N GLY A 52 -2.48 -6.07 -13.57
CA GLY A 52 -1.43 -5.61 -14.49
C GLY A 52 -0.22 -6.55 -14.53
N MET A 53 0.21 -7.09 -13.37
CA MET A 53 1.38 -7.99 -13.32
C MET A 53 1.16 -9.25 -14.18
N ASN A 54 0.03 -9.93 -14.00
CA ASN A 54 -0.31 -11.13 -14.76
C ASN A 54 -0.90 -10.79 -16.13
N ASP A 55 -1.60 -9.66 -16.25
CA ASP A 55 -2.13 -9.16 -17.53
C ASP A 55 -1.01 -8.88 -18.53
N SER A 56 0.17 -8.45 -18.08
CA SER A 56 1.34 -8.24 -18.94
C SER A 56 1.91 -9.55 -19.54
N GLY A 57 1.49 -10.72 -18.99
CA GLY A 57 1.95 -12.03 -19.44
C GLY A 57 3.42 -12.33 -19.12
N TYR A 58 3.89 -13.51 -19.51
CA TYR A 58 5.24 -13.98 -19.20
C TYR A 58 5.98 -14.57 -20.41
N ASP A 59 5.30 -15.25 -21.32
CA ASP A 59 5.90 -16.16 -22.29
C ASP A 59 6.50 -15.49 -23.53
N GLY A 60 6.20 -14.22 -23.77
CA GLY A 60 6.58 -13.52 -24.99
C GLY A 60 7.85 -12.67 -24.91
N TYR A 61 8.37 -12.46 -23.69
CA TYR A 61 9.57 -11.65 -23.46
C TYR A 61 10.84 -12.39 -23.83
N ASN A 62 11.92 -11.64 -24.10
CA ASN A 62 13.22 -12.19 -24.55
C ASN A 62 13.15 -12.99 -25.88
N LYS A 63 12.08 -12.78 -26.67
CA LYS A 63 11.86 -13.49 -27.96
C LYS A 63 11.67 -12.48 -29.08
N PRO A 64 11.98 -12.86 -30.33
CA PRO A 64 11.65 -12.04 -31.49
C PRO A 64 10.16 -11.71 -31.53
N GLY A 65 9.84 -10.44 -31.77
CA GLY A 65 8.43 -10.01 -31.84
C GLY A 65 7.76 -9.74 -30.47
N TYR A 66 8.54 -9.56 -29.40
CA TYR A 66 8.01 -9.28 -28.07
C TYR A 66 7.08 -8.04 -28.04
N ASP A 67 7.36 -7.02 -28.87
CA ASP A 67 6.51 -5.82 -28.98
C ASP A 67 5.08 -6.17 -29.40
N LYS A 68 4.93 -7.09 -30.37
CA LYS A 68 3.62 -7.56 -30.79
C LYS A 68 2.91 -8.32 -29.67
N TYR A 69 3.66 -9.11 -28.91
CA TYR A 69 3.13 -9.79 -27.73
C TYR A 69 2.67 -8.78 -26.66
N ALA A 70 3.53 -7.84 -26.29
CA ALA A 70 3.22 -6.80 -25.31
C ALA A 70 1.98 -5.98 -25.71
N ASN A 71 1.87 -5.57 -26.98
CA ASN A 71 0.70 -4.88 -27.51
C ASN A 71 -0.58 -5.68 -27.32
N LYS A 72 -0.55 -6.98 -27.64
CA LYS A 72 -1.68 -7.89 -27.45
C LYS A 72 -2.09 -8.01 -25.99
N GLN A 73 -1.12 -8.08 -25.06
CA GLN A 73 -1.40 -8.14 -23.63
C GLN A 73 -2.09 -6.88 -23.12
N VAL A 74 -1.59 -5.70 -23.52
CA VAL A 74 -2.21 -4.41 -23.13
C VAL A 74 -3.62 -4.29 -23.70
N GLU A 75 -3.83 -4.66 -24.97
CA GLU A 75 -5.16 -4.64 -25.62
C GLU A 75 -6.14 -5.57 -24.92
N TYR A 76 -5.70 -6.79 -24.57
CA TYR A 76 -6.53 -7.75 -23.86
C TYR A 76 -6.90 -7.24 -22.46
N ALA A 77 -5.91 -6.74 -21.71
CA ALA A 77 -6.14 -6.14 -20.40
C ALA A 77 -7.16 -4.98 -20.47
N ASN A 78 -7.04 -4.12 -21.47
CA ASN A 78 -7.95 -3.00 -21.68
C ASN A 78 -9.38 -3.48 -21.97
N THR A 79 -9.51 -4.50 -22.82
CA THR A 79 -10.82 -5.09 -23.17
C THR A 79 -11.50 -5.68 -21.94
N GLU A 80 -10.78 -6.49 -21.17
CA GLU A 80 -11.33 -7.11 -19.96
C GLU A 80 -11.63 -6.07 -18.86
N PHE A 81 -10.76 -5.07 -18.72
CA PHE A 81 -11.03 -3.96 -17.80
C PHE A 81 -12.28 -3.16 -18.19
N GLY A 82 -12.55 -3.02 -19.49
CA GLY A 82 -13.81 -2.43 -19.98
C GLY A 82 -15.06 -3.18 -19.46
N LYS A 83 -15.02 -4.52 -19.45
CA LYS A 83 -16.10 -5.36 -18.89
C LYS A 83 -16.21 -5.19 -17.36
N LEU A 84 -15.07 -5.18 -16.66
CA LEU A 84 -15.03 -4.97 -15.20
C LEU A 84 -15.61 -3.59 -14.83
N GLN A 85 -15.29 -2.53 -15.59
CA GLN A 85 -15.89 -1.21 -15.39
C GLN A 85 -17.42 -1.24 -15.47
N GLN A 86 -17.97 -1.98 -16.44
CA GLN A 86 -19.43 -2.12 -16.58
C GLN A 86 -20.07 -2.79 -15.37
N GLN A 87 -19.44 -3.86 -14.85
CA GLN A 87 -19.92 -4.56 -13.65
C GLN A 87 -19.86 -3.64 -12.40
N ILE A 88 -18.77 -2.91 -12.21
CA ILE A 88 -18.61 -1.94 -11.11
C ILE A 88 -19.68 -0.86 -11.18
N LEU A 89 -19.91 -0.26 -12.34
CA LEU A 89 -20.89 0.81 -12.53
C LEU A 89 -22.34 0.33 -12.38
N ALA A 90 -22.60 -0.93 -12.66
CA ALA A 90 -23.92 -1.54 -12.48
C ALA A 90 -24.26 -1.77 -10.99
N ASP A 91 -23.26 -1.98 -10.11
CA ASP A 91 -23.50 -2.16 -8.69
C ASP A 91 -23.60 -0.81 -7.95
N LYS A 92 -24.82 -0.35 -7.75
CA LYS A 92 -25.12 0.94 -7.09
C LYS A 92 -24.70 1.03 -5.62
N LYS A 93 -24.28 -0.07 -5.00
CA LYS A 93 -23.75 -0.09 -3.63
C LYS A 93 -22.32 0.43 -3.57
N ILE A 94 -21.55 0.22 -4.62
CA ILE A 94 -20.17 0.72 -4.73
C ILE A 94 -20.24 2.25 -4.93
N LYS A 95 -19.76 2.99 -3.96
CA LYS A 95 -19.75 4.47 -3.94
C LYS A 95 -18.40 5.05 -4.32
N ASN A 96 -17.34 4.36 -3.94
CA ASN A 96 -15.97 4.78 -4.19
C ASN A 96 -15.19 3.65 -4.81
N VAL A 97 -14.37 3.98 -5.80
CA VAL A 97 -13.47 3.05 -6.48
C VAL A 97 -12.07 3.64 -6.47
N VAL A 98 -11.08 2.83 -6.15
CA VAL A 98 -9.67 3.19 -6.28
C VAL A 98 -8.98 2.12 -7.12
N LEU A 99 -8.29 2.54 -8.15
CA LEU A 99 -7.43 1.69 -8.94
C LEU A 99 -5.99 1.78 -8.41
N LEU A 100 -5.35 0.64 -8.29
CA LEU A 100 -3.96 0.54 -7.89
C LEU A 100 -3.14 0.05 -9.08
N GLY A 101 -2.24 0.89 -9.58
CA GLY A 101 -1.22 0.45 -10.52
C GLY A 101 -0.34 -0.61 -9.84
N SER A 102 -0.13 -1.73 -10.52
CA SER A 102 0.64 -2.87 -10.02
C SER A 102 2.02 -2.46 -9.46
N SER A 103 2.55 -3.24 -8.52
CA SER A 103 4.00 -3.21 -8.23
C SER A 103 4.82 -3.44 -9.51
N PRO A 104 6.07 -2.96 -9.56
CA PRO A 104 6.91 -3.23 -10.72
C PRO A 104 7.31 -4.71 -10.82
N TYR A 105 7.59 -5.16 -12.03
CA TYR A 105 8.50 -6.25 -12.29
C TYR A 105 9.92 -5.67 -12.27
N ASP A 106 10.77 -6.10 -11.34
CA ASP A 106 12.11 -5.53 -11.20
C ASP A 106 13.11 -6.17 -12.15
N GLU A 107 13.33 -5.52 -13.29
CA GLU A 107 14.28 -5.98 -14.30
C GLU A 107 15.76 -5.76 -13.92
N ASN A 108 16.03 -4.89 -12.93
CA ASN A 108 17.39 -4.44 -12.61
C ASN A 108 18.05 -5.22 -11.48
N VAL A 109 17.27 -5.81 -10.59
CA VAL A 109 17.81 -6.59 -9.46
C VAL A 109 18.60 -7.79 -9.98
N LYS A 110 19.75 -8.09 -9.37
CA LYS A 110 20.57 -9.25 -9.71
C LYS A 110 20.20 -10.44 -8.85
N LEU A 111 19.41 -11.36 -9.40
CA LEU A 111 19.01 -12.59 -8.74
C LEU A 111 19.60 -13.79 -9.48
N GLU A 112 20.34 -14.63 -8.74
CA GLU A 112 20.94 -15.83 -9.30
C GLU A 112 19.84 -16.86 -9.63
N GLY A 113 19.94 -17.46 -10.82
CA GLY A 113 18.99 -18.49 -11.28
C GLY A 113 17.58 -17.99 -11.64
N VAL A 114 17.32 -16.67 -11.56
CA VAL A 114 16.02 -16.07 -11.91
C VAL A 114 16.15 -15.29 -13.21
N GLU A 115 15.47 -15.76 -14.25
CA GLU A 115 15.46 -15.09 -15.57
C GLU A 115 14.88 -13.68 -15.47
N THR A 116 15.46 -12.73 -16.21
CA THR A 116 14.92 -11.38 -16.38
C THR A 116 14.09 -11.30 -17.65
N LEU A 117 12.83 -10.94 -17.53
CA LEU A 117 11.92 -10.72 -18.66
C LEU A 117 12.01 -9.25 -19.11
N HIS A 118 12.91 -8.96 -20.05
CA HIS A 118 13.15 -7.59 -20.51
C HIS A 118 11.94 -7.01 -21.24
N GLY A 119 11.54 -5.79 -20.86
CA GLY A 119 10.38 -5.09 -21.37
C GLY A 119 9.06 -5.42 -20.67
N LYS A 120 9.06 -6.35 -19.69
CA LYS A 120 7.84 -6.68 -18.94
C LYS A 120 7.35 -5.50 -18.10
N ASN A 121 8.24 -4.80 -17.40
CA ASN A 121 7.83 -3.65 -16.62
C ASN A 121 7.30 -2.50 -17.49
N GLU A 122 7.82 -2.34 -18.69
CA GLU A 122 7.28 -1.36 -19.64
C GLU A 122 5.85 -1.72 -20.06
N THR A 123 5.57 -2.99 -20.30
CA THR A 123 4.19 -3.46 -20.57
C THR A 123 3.26 -3.20 -19.40
N ILE A 124 3.72 -3.42 -18.15
CA ILE A 124 2.97 -3.11 -16.93
C ILE A 124 2.68 -1.60 -16.86
N LYS A 125 3.65 -0.73 -17.12
CA LYS A 125 3.45 0.73 -17.11
C LYS A 125 2.37 1.17 -18.11
N ARG A 126 2.32 0.61 -19.30
CA ARG A 126 1.26 0.89 -20.28
C ARG A 126 -0.13 0.49 -19.78
N ILE A 127 -0.25 -0.64 -19.05
CA ILE A 127 -1.49 -1.03 -18.40
C ILE A 127 -1.86 -0.03 -17.28
N ILE A 128 -0.87 0.44 -16.53
CA ILE A 128 -1.05 1.44 -15.47
C ILE A 128 -1.52 2.80 -16.04
N GLU A 129 -0.95 3.22 -17.16
CA GLU A 129 -1.37 4.44 -17.86
C GLU A 129 -2.84 4.37 -18.27
N MET A 130 -3.26 3.27 -18.85
CA MET A 130 -4.65 3.00 -19.18
C MET A 130 -5.57 3.03 -17.94
N GLN A 131 -5.12 2.46 -16.80
CA GLN A 131 -5.85 2.54 -15.54
C GLN A 131 -5.97 3.98 -15.03
N ALA A 132 -4.89 4.77 -15.12
CA ALA A 132 -4.88 6.18 -14.71
C ALA A 132 -5.85 7.03 -15.54
N GLU A 133 -5.87 6.85 -16.86
CA GLU A 133 -6.81 7.52 -17.78
C GLU A 133 -8.28 7.20 -17.42
N VAL A 134 -8.58 5.93 -17.15
CA VAL A 134 -9.91 5.52 -16.74
C VAL A 134 -10.28 6.10 -15.38
N ALA A 135 -9.37 6.08 -14.42
CA ALA A 135 -9.60 6.67 -13.10
C ALA A 135 -9.94 8.17 -13.23
N GLN A 136 -9.14 8.91 -13.99
CA GLN A 136 -9.37 10.33 -14.25
C GLN A 136 -10.75 10.57 -14.93
N LYS A 137 -11.06 9.82 -15.99
CA LYS A 137 -12.33 9.93 -16.73
C LYS A 137 -13.56 9.60 -15.88
N ARG A 138 -13.42 8.68 -14.91
CA ARG A 138 -14.50 8.22 -14.05
C ARG A 138 -14.61 8.98 -12.72
N GLY A 139 -13.64 9.82 -12.39
CA GLY A 139 -13.54 10.44 -11.06
C GLY A 139 -13.21 9.40 -9.97
N TRP A 140 -12.52 8.32 -10.32
CA TRP A 140 -12.06 7.29 -9.39
C TRP A 140 -10.71 7.66 -8.80
N GLY A 141 -10.40 7.16 -7.62
CA GLY A 141 -9.07 7.27 -7.03
C GLY A 141 -8.06 6.43 -7.83
N PHE A 142 -6.80 6.86 -7.81
CA PHE A 142 -5.70 6.14 -8.44
C PHE A 142 -4.43 6.24 -7.60
N VAL A 143 -3.73 5.12 -7.43
CA VAL A 143 -2.43 5.05 -6.76
C VAL A 143 -1.47 4.26 -7.63
N ASN A 144 -0.37 4.88 -8.04
CA ASN A 144 0.67 4.23 -8.83
C ASN A 144 1.78 3.69 -7.92
N PHE A 145 1.78 2.39 -7.66
CA PHE A 145 2.86 1.75 -6.91
C PHE A 145 4.12 1.59 -7.75
N ASN A 146 3.98 1.34 -9.06
CA ASN A 146 5.10 1.02 -9.95
C ASN A 146 6.18 2.09 -9.93
N THR A 147 5.82 3.33 -10.19
CA THR A 147 6.80 4.42 -10.31
C THR A 147 7.61 4.58 -9.03
N VAL A 148 6.94 4.69 -7.87
CA VAL A 148 7.64 4.91 -6.59
C VAL A 148 8.49 3.70 -6.21
N MET A 149 7.99 2.49 -6.39
CA MET A 149 8.76 1.28 -6.09
C MET A 149 9.94 1.09 -7.02
N CYS A 150 9.86 1.49 -8.31
CA CYS A 150 11.01 1.52 -9.21
C CYS A 150 12.10 2.47 -8.71
N GLU A 151 11.72 3.67 -8.24
CA GLU A 151 12.66 4.65 -7.71
C GLU A 151 13.34 4.13 -6.44
N LEU A 152 12.57 3.58 -5.51
CA LEU A 152 13.11 2.98 -4.28
C LEU A 152 14.03 1.79 -4.57
N ASN A 153 13.65 0.90 -5.51
CA ASN A 153 14.52 -0.20 -5.93
C ASN A 153 15.83 0.32 -6.51
N LYS A 154 15.77 1.33 -7.37
CA LYS A 154 16.96 1.96 -7.95
C LYS A 154 17.88 2.54 -6.88
N GLU A 155 17.32 3.13 -5.82
CA GLU A 155 18.08 3.70 -4.72
C GLU A 155 18.78 2.62 -3.90
N ILE A 156 18.07 1.61 -3.42
CA ILE A 156 18.66 0.53 -2.61
C ILE A 156 19.67 -0.30 -3.38
N GLN A 157 19.49 -0.47 -4.69
CA GLN A 157 20.38 -1.21 -5.59
C GLN A 157 21.71 -0.50 -5.85
N GLN A 158 21.86 0.78 -5.49
CA GLN A 158 23.16 1.47 -5.51
C GLN A 158 24.14 0.87 -4.47
N SER A 159 23.63 0.39 -3.35
CA SER A 159 24.41 -0.21 -2.27
C SER A 159 24.41 -1.73 -2.31
N ASP A 160 23.30 -2.34 -2.72
CA ASP A 160 23.14 -3.79 -2.84
C ASP A 160 22.34 -4.15 -4.11
N SER A 161 23.05 -4.56 -5.16
CA SER A 161 22.42 -4.91 -6.45
C SER A 161 21.44 -6.11 -6.37
N THR A 162 21.40 -6.83 -5.25
CA THR A 162 20.48 -7.95 -5.00
C THR A 162 19.24 -7.55 -4.20
N ALA A 163 19.20 -6.30 -3.72
CA ALA A 163 18.07 -5.78 -2.95
C ALA A 163 16.90 -5.37 -3.85
N THR A 164 15.68 -5.71 -3.45
CA THR A 164 14.46 -5.32 -4.16
C THR A 164 13.24 -5.41 -3.26
N PHE A 165 12.29 -4.49 -3.45
CA PHE A 165 10.95 -4.58 -2.85
C PHE A 165 9.99 -5.49 -3.64
N CYS A 166 10.46 -6.14 -4.72
CA CYS A 166 9.66 -7.02 -5.56
C CYS A 166 9.85 -8.52 -5.25
N GLY A 167 10.55 -8.83 -4.14
CA GLY A 167 10.79 -10.21 -3.70
C GLY A 167 11.83 -10.98 -4.52
N GLY A 168 12.12 -12.20 -4.08
CA GLY A 168 13.17 -13.04 -4.65
C GLY A 168 12.89 -13.58 -6.05
N ASP A 169 11.76 -13.27 -6.65
CA ASP A 169 11.37 -13.66 -8.03
C ASP A 169 11.08 -12.45 -8.92
N ARG A 170 11.37 -11.23 -8.51
CA ARG A 170 11.12 -9.95 -9.21
C ARG A 170 9.65 -9.54 -9.30
N ILE A 171 8.72 -10.31 -8.75
CA ILE A 171 7.27 -10.22 -9.00
C ILE A 171 6.49 -10.01 -7.70
N HIS A 172 6.78 -10.83 -6.68
CA HIS A 172 5.98 -10.92 -5.47
C HIS A 172 6.64 -10.16 -4.30
N PRO A 173 6.17 -8.94 -4.00
CA PRO A 173 6.69 -8.19 -2.87
C PRO A 173 6.66 -9.01 -1.58
N ASP A 174 7.74 -8.93 -0.81
CA ASP A 174 7.79 -9.45 0.55
C ASP A 174 7.10 -8.48 1.54
N LYS A 175 7.28 -8.67 2.83
CA LYS A 175 6.70 -7.80 3.85
C LYS A 175 7.12 -6.34 3.71
N ASP A 176 8.35 -6.09 3.29
CA ASP A 176 8.88 -4.76 3.02
C ASP A 176 8.15 -4.09 1.84
N GLY A 177 8.09 -4.75 0.68
CA GLY A 177 7.37 -4.21 -0.47
C GLY A 177 5.88 -4.02 -0.20
N HIS A 178 5.23 -4.94 0.50
CA HIS A 178 3.84 -4.76 0.94
C HIS A 178 3.67 -3.59 1.92
N MET A 179 4.66 -3.29 2.75
CA MET A 179 4.62 -2.14 3.64
C MET A 179 4.77 -0.82 2.89
N VAL A 180 5.65 -0.77 1.87
CA VAL A 180 5.73 0.37 0.93
C VAL A 180 4.38 0.61 0.25
N MET A 181 3.76 -0.44 -0.31
CA MET A 181 2.45 -0.33 -0.95
C MET A 181 1.37 0.16 0.02
N ALA A 182 1.37 -0.33 1.26
CA ALA A 182 0.44 0.13 2.28
C ALA A 182 0.64 1.61 2.63
N TYR A 183 1.88 2.05 2.79
CA TYR A 183 2.20 3.46 3.01
C TYR A 183 1.69 4.37 1.88
N LEU A 184 1.96 4.02 0.64
CA LEU A 184 1.53 4.79 -0.53
C LEU A 184 0.00 4.87 -0.63
N PHE A 185 -0.69 3.77 -0.36
CA PHE A 185 -2.14 3.73 -0.35
C PHE A 185 -2.73 4.62 0.76
N LEU A 186 -2.24 4.51 1.99
CA LEU A 186 -2.69 5.31 3.13
C LEU A 186 -2.39 6.80 2.91
N LYS A 187 -1.24 7.12 2.33
CA LYS A 187 -0.88 8.51 1.98
C LYS A 187 -1.82 9.09 0.94
N ALA A 188 -2.17 8.32 -0.09
CA ALA A 188 -3.15 8.73 -1.09
C ALA A 188 -4.57 8.95 -0.52
N GLN A 189 -4.90 8.33 0.61
CA GLN A 189 -6.13 8.56 1.34
C GLN A 189 -6.09 9.82 2.25
N GLY A 190 -5.01 10.59 2.23
CA GLY A 190 -4.84 11.81 3.04
C GLY A 190 -4.61 11.54 4.52
N LEU A 191 -4.03 10.37 4.85
CA LEU A 191 -3.75 10.00 6.25
C LEU A 191 -2.37 10.44 6.72
N ALA A 192 -1.49 10.90 5.82
CA ALA A 192 -0.21 11.48 6.18
C ALA A 192 -0.40 12.75 7.02
N GLY A 193 0.43 12.93 8.06
CA GLY A 193 0.39 14.06 8.98
C GLY A 193 -0.66 13.93 10.11
N LYS A 194 -1.37 12.79 10.17
CA LYS A 194 -2.28 12.51 11.30
C LYS A 194 -1.53 11.78 12.40
N GLU A 195 -1.45 12.43 13.56
CA GLU A 195 -0.87 11.79 14.75
C GLU A 195 -1.78 10.68 15.32
N VAL A 196 -1.17 9.67 15.92
CA VAL A 196 -1.84 8.63 16.72
C VAL A 196 -2.45 9.26 17.97
N ALA A 197 -1.64 10.09 18.66
CA ALA A 197 -2.05 10.88 19.79
C ALA A 197 -1.18 12.13 19.93
N TYR A 198 -1.74 13.16 20.55
CA TYR A 198 -1.01 14.38 20.91
C TYR A 198 -1.41 14.83 22.30
N PHE A 199 -0.42 15.28 23.10
CA PHE A 199 -0.72 15.96 24.33
C PHE A 199 0.32 17.03 24.66
N HIS A 200 -0.15 18.06 25.38
CA HIS A 200 0.67 19.17 25.86
C HIS A 200 0.50 19.29 27.36
N ILE A 201 1.59 19.20 28.13
CA ILE A 201 1.64 19.37 29.57
C ILE A 201 2.34 20.69 29.90
N ASN A 202 1.72 21.51 30.75
CA ASN A 202 2.43 22.58 31.45
C ASN A 202 2.99 22.01 32.77
N ALA A 203 4.30 22.01 32.89
CA ALA A 203 5.03 21.39 34.00
C ALA A 203 4.85 22.13 35.32
N THR A 204 4.88 23.47 35.26
CA THR A 204 4.72 24.33 36.44
C THR A 204 3.30 24.19 37.04
N ASN A 205 2.27 24.26 36.22
CA ASN A 205 0.88 24.16 36.64
C ASN A 205 0.41 22.72 36.83
N ARG A 206 1.17 21.72 36.45
CA ARG A 206 0.81 20.29 36.51
C ARG A 206 -0.50 19.98 35.81
N LYS A 207 -0.73 20.58 34.63
CA LYS A 207 -1.99 20.46 33.88
C LYS A 207 -1.74 20.02 32.46
N ALA A 208 -2.61 19.14 31.93
CA ALA A 208 -2.74 18.92 30.52
C ALA A 208 -3.42 20.13 29.88
N MET A 209 -2.71 20.78 28.96
CA MET A 209 -3.19 21.98 28.25
C MET A 209 -3.96 21.60 26.98
N GLU A 210 -3.56 20.52 26.36
CA GLU A 210 -4.20 19.97 25.16
C GLU A 210 -4.07 18.45 25.14
N GLU A 211 -5.12 17.78 24.71
CA GLU A 211 -5.18 16.33 24.55
C GLU A 211 -5.94 16.00 23.26
N ARG A 212 -5.32 15.25 22.37
CA ARG A 212 -5.96 14.70 21.18
C ARG A 212 -5.77 13.20 21.15
N ASN A 213 -6.85 12.47 21.05
CA ASN A 213 -6.90 11.01 21.00
C ASN A 213 -6.21 10.30 22.18
N CYS A 214 -6.07 10.98 23.30
CA CYS A 214 -5.53 10.44 24.57
C CYS A 214 -6.12 11.18 25.75
N ARG A 215 -5.79 10.71 26.96
CA ARG A 215 -6.08 11.37 28.22
C ARG A 215 -4.86 11.31 29.14
N ILE A 216 -4.51 12.43 29.75
CA ILE A 216 -3.40 12.57 30.70
C ILE A 216 -3.96 12.88 32.08
N THR A 217 -3.54 12.12 33.07
CA THR A 217 -3.94 12.29 34.45
C THR A 217 -2.76 12.11 35.40
N HIS A 218 -2.94 12.43 36.69
CA HIS A 218 -1.93 12.25 37.75
C HIS A 218 -0.59 12.90 37.46
N ILE A 219 -0.61 14.12 36.88
CA ILE A 219 0.62 14.85 36.54
C ILE A 219 1.34 15.27 37.82
N LYS A 220 2.62 14.90 37.94
CA LYS A 220 3.54 15.32 38.99
C LYS A 220 4.77 15.94 38.37
N ASN A 221 5.33 16.93 39.04
CA ASN A 221 6.62 17.51 38.68
C ASN A 221 7.46 17.56 39.97
N GLU A 222 8.42 16.68 40.09
CA GLU A 222 9.28 16.48 41.26
C GLU A 222 10.71 16.22 40.81
N ASN A 223 11.69 16.94 41.38
CA ASN A 223 13.11 16.78 41.08
C ASN A 223 13.43 16.80 39.56
N ASP A 224 12.91 17.82 38.85
CA ASP A 224 13.08 17.99 37.40
C ASP A 224 12.55 16.83 36.55
N THR A 225 11.66 16.02 37.15
CA THR A 225 11.05 14.87 36.50
C THR A 225 9.55 15.03 36.47
N ILE A 226 8.97 14.94 35.25
CA ILE A 226 7.53 14.91 35.08
C ILE A 226 7.06 13.46 34.97
N SER A 227 6.10 13.08 35.80
CA SER A 227 5.41 11.80 35.72
C SER A 227 3.93 12.01 35.54
N PHE A 228 3.27 11.15 34.79
CA PHE A 228 1.84 11.22 34.52
C PHE A 228 1.28 9.85 34.12
N SER A 229 -0.03 9.70 34.17
CA SER A 229 -0.73 8.56 33.59
C SER A 229 -1.22 8.93 32.20
N TYR A 230 -0.89 8.12 31.21
CA TYR A 230 -1.27 8.28 29.80
C TYR A 230 -2.21 7.16 29.37
N LEU A 231 -3.39 7.54 28.88
CA LEU A 231 -4.35 6.62 28.27
C LEU A 231 -4.58 7.03 26.82
N SER A 232 -4.03 6.28 25.88
CA SER A 232 -4.31 6.47 24.47
C SER A 232 -5.63 5.81 24.07
N ARG A 233 -6.33 6.43 23.10
CA ARG A 233 -7.54 5.85 22.47
C ARG A 233 -7.21 5.10 21.19
N SER A 234 -6.00 5.27 20.68
CA SER A 234 -5.44 4.56 19.54
C SER A 234 -4.09 3.99 19.90
N LEU A 235 -3.58 3.07 19.10
CA LEU A 235 -2.25 2.48 19.27
C LEU A 235 -1.38 2.86 18.08
N PRO A 236 -0.08 3.10 18.28
CA PRO A 236 0.84 3.19 17.16
C PRO A 236 0.85 1.89 16.37
N PHE A 237 1.06 2.00 15.06
CA PHE A 237 1.16 0.83 14.18
C PHE A 237 2.36 -0.02 14.57
N PRO A 238 2.20 -1.32 14.87
CA PRO A 238 3.29 -2.20 15.20
C PRO A 238 4.06 -2.61 13.94
N VAL A 239 5.27 -2.08 13.79
CA VAL A 239 6.13 -2.41 12.64
C VAL A 239 6.70 -3.82 12.82
N ASP A 240 6.36 -4.72 11.93
CA ASP A 240 6.81 -6.10 11.91
C ASP A 240 8.33 -6.19 11.61
N THR A 241 9.04 -6.97 12.41
CA THR A 241 10.50 -7.16 12.34
C THR A 241 10.89 -8.57 11.94
N ILE A 242 9.91 -9.44 11.70
CA ILE A 242 10.12 -10.85 11.37
C ILE A 242 9.82 -11.05 9.88
N PRO A 243 10.76 -11.55 9.07
CA PRO A 243 10.48 -11.83 7.67
C PRO A 243 9.44 -12.96 7.53
N ARG A 244 8.78 -13.01 6.39
CA ARG A 244 7.99 -14.19 6.03
C ARG A 244 8.92 -15.38 5.85
N TRP A 245 8.48 -16.59 6.17
CA TRP A 245 9.25 -17.80 5.95
C TRP A 245 9.73 -17.91 4.49
N GLY A 246 11.01 -18.16 4.30
CA GLY A 246 11.65 -18.22 2.98
C GLY A 246 11.98 -16.87 2.33
N THR A 247 11.78 -15.73 3.03
CA THR A 247 12.07 -14.38 2.53
C THR A 247 12.98 -13.61 3.49
N LYS A 248 13.48 -12.43 3.05
CA LYS A 248 14.39 -11.60 3.85
C LYS A 248 13.75 -10.28 4.30
N GLY A 249 12.86 -9.70 3.48
CA GLY A 249 12.28 -8.37 3.69
C GLY A 249 11.31 -8.31 4.88
N THR A 250 11.42 -7.26 5.70
CA THR A 250 10.54 -6.97 6.83
C THR A 250 9.89 -5.60 6.69
N ALA A 251 8.77 -5.36 7.38
CA ALA A 251 8.16 -4.03 7.40
C ALA A 251 9.11 -2.96 7.97
N ARG A 252 10.02 -3.35 8.88
CA ARG A 252 11.07 -2.46 9.43
C ARG A 252 12.02 -1.95 8.33
N ASP A 253 12.36 -2.77 7.35
CA ASP A 253 13.24 -2.38 6.26
C ASP A 253 12.56 -1.33 5.38
N ALA A 254 11.27 -1.50 5.10
CA ALA A 254 10.47 -0.53 4.36
C ALA A 254 10.39 0.84 5.06
N VAL A 255 10.11 0.88 6.38
CA VAL A 255 9.95 2.16 7.10
C VAL A 255 11.27 2.93 7.30
N ARG A 256 12.40 2.37 6.90
CA ARG A 256 13.67 3.08 6.76
C ARG A 256 13.81 3.80 5.42
N GLN A 257 13.04 3.37 4.42
CA GLN A 257 13.09 3.90 3.06
C GLN A 257 11.93 4.86 2.77
N VAL A 258 10.82 4.73 3.49
CA VAL A 258 9.66 5.62 3.38
C VAL A 258 9.36 6.26 4.74
N PRO A 259 8.91 7.54 4.80
CA PRO A 259 8.72 8.27 6.05
C PRO A 259 7.43 7.87 6.79
N PHE A 260 7.12 6.56 6.86
CA PHE A 260 5.90 6.07 7.50
C PHE A 260 5.81 6.45 8.97
N MET A 261 6.91 6.32 9.71
CA MET A 261 6.93 6.62 11.14
C MET A 261 6.69 8.12 11.40
N GLN A 262 7.24 8.99 10.56
CA GLN A 262 7.12 10.44 10.68
C GLN A 262 5.78 10.98 10.20
N GLU A 263 5.20 10.34 9.17
CA GLU A 263 3.97 10.85 8.57
C GLU A 263 2.70 10.19 9.10
N MET A 264 2.79 8.95 9.63
CA MET A 264 1.60 8.15 9.91
C MET A 264 1.59 7.45 11.27
N ASN A 265 2.66 7.57 12.08
CA ASN A 265 2.76 6.76 13.29
C ASN A 265 3.32 7.54 14.48
N GLN A 266 3.01 8.83 14.59
CA GLN A 266 3.54 9.66 15.66
C GLN A 266 2.61 9.78 16.85
N GLU A 267 3.16 9.55 18.05
CA GLU A 267 2.63 10.04 19.31
C GLU A 267 3.45 11.27 19.72
N ILE A 268 2.80 12.40 19.89
CA ILE A 268 3.49 13.68 20.11
C ILE A 268 3.25 14.16 21.53
N MET A 269 4.35 14.35 22.25
CA MET A 269 4.35 14.98 23.57
C MET A 269 4.99 16.37 23.50
N LYS A 270 4.31 17.37 24.01
CA LYS A 270 4.85 18.71 24.24
C LYS A 270 4.87 18.98 25.74
N VAL A 271 5.97 19.50 26.23
CA VAL A 271 6.11 19.98 27.62
C VAL A 271 6.57 21.43 27.60
N THR A 272 5.94 22.24 28.41
CA THR A 272 6.32 23.65 28.65
C THR A 272 6.34 23.93 30.14
N ASP A 273 7.05 24.97 30.52
CA ASP A 273 7.07 25.49 31.89
C ASP A 273 5.83 26.30 32.24
#